data_d50187f08200e2e4f987fb606e901994
#
_entry.id   d50187f08200e2e4f987fb606e901994
#
_cell.length_a   1.000
_cell.length_b   1.000
_cell.length_c   1.000
_cell.angle_alpha   90.00
_cell.angle_beta   90.00
_cell.angle_gamma   90.00
#
_symmetry.space_group_name_H-M   'P 1'
#
loop_
_entity.id
_entity.type
_entity.pdbx_description
1 polymer ?
#
loop_
_entity_poly.entity_id
_entity_poly.type
_entity_poly.pdbx_seq_one_letter_code
_entity_poly.pdbx_strand_id
1 'polypeptide(L)'
;MLSEKVFKSGYDVTSKSKLAGNEKNDCFVRACSNAFDVSYESAHEFVAEKFDRKNGKGTKRVRVKFQELQKEVFNFQPEGQLDLFSENGGKQIKVKHIGDTPKSGGTLINKKYTHKKVAYTVKTFMESFKTGTYILLVREHALVCKNGVLIDNGDMQFGGYRRPVESAFRVKEEVK
;
A
#
# COMPACT_ATOMS: atom_id res chain seq x y z
N MET A 1 -13.92 -11.59 -13.40
CA MET A 1 -13.02 -10.47 -13.73
C MET A 1 -13.56 -9.21 -13.07
N LEU A 2 -12.74 -8.38 -12.44
CA LEU A 2 -13.16 -7.07 -11.91
C LEU A 2 -13.37 -6.11 -13.11
N SER A 3 -14.40 -5.26 -13.03
CA SER A 3 -14.63 -4.24 -14.05
C SER A 3 -13.53 -3.16 -13.98
N GLU A 4 -13.34 -2.40 -15.06
CA GLU A 4 -12.39 -1.26 -15.09
C GLU A 4 -12.64 -0.24 -13.97
N LYS A 5 -13.90 -0.14 -13.49
CA LYS A 5 -14.26 0.77 -12.38
C LYS A 5 -13.73 0.32 -11.02
N VAL A 6 -13.37 -0.95 -10.86
CA VAL A 6 -12.90 -1.50 -9.57
C VAL A 6 -11.47 -2.04 -9.61
N PHE A 7 -10.84 -2.01 -10.77
CA PHE A 7 -9.45 -2.42 -10.95
C PHE A 7 -8.67 -1.40 -11.79
N LYS A 8 -7.47 -1.09 -11.38
CA LYS A 8 -6.51 -0.26 -12.12
C LYS A 8 -5.12 -0.91 -12.05
N SER A 9 -4.45 -1.01 -13.20
CA SER A 9 -3.10 -1.54 -13.22
C SER A 9 -2.11 -0.60 -12.52
N GLY A 10 -1.42 -1.09 -11.52
CA GLY A 10 -0.32 -0.40 -10.88
C GLY A 10 0.91 -0.27 -11.77
N TYR A 11 1.03 -1.13 -12.77
CA TYR A 11 2.10 -1.06 -13.78
C TYR A 11 2.00 0.20 -14.63
N ASP A 12 0.81 0.58 -15.06
CA ASP A 12 0.62 1.77 -15.90
C ASP A 12 1.02 3.04 -15.18
N VAL A 13 0.79 3.10 -13.86
CA VAL A 13 1.15 4.25 -13.02
C VAL A 13 2.66 4.35 -12.80
N THR A 14 3.34 3.22 -12.66
CA THR A 14 4.78 3.14 -12.36
C THR A 14 5.66 2.85 -13.58
N SER A 15 5.07 2.52 -14.73
CA SER A 15 5.79 2.09 -15.95
C SER A 15 6.70 3.17 -16.56
N LYS A 16 6.47 4.44 -16.22
CA LYS A 16 7.31 5.57 -16.67
C LYS A 16 8.68 5.60 -16.00
N SER A 17 8.85 4.91 -14.89
CA SER A 17 10.12 4.84 -14.17
C SER A 17 11.07 3.86 -14.84
N LYS A 18 12.28 4.33 -15.17
CA LYS A 18 13.37 3.47 -15.67
C LYS A 18 13.82 2.45 -14.61
N LEU A 19 13.77 2.86 -13.33
CA LEU A 19 14.11 2.00 -12.22
C LEU A 19 13.11 0.84 -12.09
N ALA A 20 11.81 1.13 -12.19
CA ALA A 20 10.74 0.13 -12.14
C ALA A 20 10.84 -0.93 -13.24
N GLY A 21 11.35 -0.57 -14.41
CA GLY A 21 11.57 -1.49 -15.52
C GLY A 21 12.65 -2.54 -15.27
N ASN A 22 13.59 -2.26 -14.37
CA ASN A 22 14.71 -3.14 -14.02
C ASN A 22 14.52 -3.87 -12.69
N GLU A 23 13.48 -3.54 -11.94
CA GLU A 23 13.23 -4.12 -10.61
C GLU A 23 12.35 -5.38 -10.69
N LYS A 24 12.59 -6.28 -9.75
CA LYS A 24 11.81 -7.50 -9.54
C LYS A 24 11.34 -7.58 -8.08
N ASN A 25 10.27 -8.33 -7.84
CA ASN A 25 9.73 -8.54 -6.49
C ASN A 25 9.42 -7.21 -5.76
N ASP A 26 8.94 -6.23 -6.49
CA ASP A 26 8.75 -4.85 -6.07
C ASP A 26 7.29 -4.47 -5.78
N CYS A 27 6.40 -5.47 -5.61
CA CYS A 27 4.98 -5.25 -5.35
C CYS A 27 4.71 -4.25 -4.21
N PHE A 28 5.53 -4.30 -3.17
CA PHE A 28 5.40 -3.39 -2.04
C PHE A 28 5.86 -1.96 -2.36
N VAL A 29 6.92 -1.80 -3.16
CA VAL A 29 7.36 -0.48 -3.66
C VAL A 29 6.26 0.15 -4.52
N ARG A 30 5.66 -0.62 -5.43
CA ARG A 30 4.53 -0.17 -6.26
C ARG A 30 3.32 0.17 -5.40
N ALA A 31 3.02 -0.64 -4.38
CA ALA A 31 1.95 -0.35 -3.45
C ALA A 31 2.19 0.97 -2.70
N CYS A 32 3.41 1.24 -2.23
CA CYS A 32 3.75 2.50 -1.58
C CYS A 32 3.65 3.68 -2.55
N SER A 33 4.18 3.57 -3.77
CA SER A 33 4.08 4.61 -4.80
C SER A 33 2.61 4.99 -5.08
N ASN A 34 1.76 3.99 -5.30
CA ASN A 34 0.34 4.22 -5.57
C ASN A 34 -0.45 4.72 -4.35
N ALA A 35 -0.14 4.21 -3.16
CA ALA A 35 -0.86 4.58 -1.94
C ALA A 35 -0.48 5.96 -1.42
N PHE A 36 0.78 6.34 -1.56
CA PHE A 36 1.31 7.64 -1.12
C PHE A 36 1.18 8.70 -2.21
N ASP A 37 0.88 8.28 -3.45
CA ASP A 37 0.81 9.16 -4.61
C ASP A 37 2.14 9.92 -4.81
N VAL A 38 3.22 9.16 -4.79
CA VAL A 38 4.60 9.61 -4.99
C VAL A 38 5.24 8.81 -6.13
N SER A 39 6.35 9.28 -6.65
CA SER A 39 7.06 8.56 -7.71
C SER A 39 7.52 7.18 -7.25
N TYR A 40 7.79 6.33 -8.23
CA TYR A 40 8.35 5.02 -7.94
C TYR A 40 9.71 5.13 -7.25
N GLU A 41 10.54 6.08 -7.69
CA GLU A 41 11.86 6.37 -7.13
C GLU A 41 11.78 6.74 -5.65
N SER A 42 10.90 7.68 -5.30
CA SER A 42 10.67 8.08 -3.89
C SER A 42 10.15 6.94 -3.03
N ALA A 43 9.23 6.14 -3.58
CA ALA A 43 8.72 4.95 -2.88
C ALA A 43 9.80 3.88 -2.73
N HIS A 44 10.66 3.70 -3.75
CA HIS A 44 11.76 2.75 -3.73
C HIS A 44 12.78 3.11 -2.63
N GLU A 45 13.18 4.38 -2.57
CA GLU A 45 14.07 4.90 -1.53
C GLU A 45 13.47 4.74 -0.13
N PHE A 46 12.21 5.13 0.04
CA PHE A 46 11.46 4.94 1.28
C PHE A 46 11.46 3.48 1.74
N VAL A 47 11.15 2.54 0.83
CA VAL A 47 11.10 1.12 1.18
C VAL A 47 12.50 0.55 1.43
N ALA A 48 13.52 1.01 0.72
CA ALA A 48 14.90 0.63 0.98
C ALA A 48 15.35 1.08 2.38
N GLU A 49 15.08 2.34 2.74
CA GLU A 49 15.47 2.92 4.03
C GLU A 49 14.68 2.32 5.20
N LYS A 50 13.35 2.32 5.12
CA LYS A 50 12.50 1.95 6.27
C LYS A 50 12.28 0.46 6.43
N PHE A 51 12.43 -0.32 5.35
CA PHE A 51 12.17 -1.76 5.35
C PHE A 51 13.41 -2.61 5.01
N ASP A 52 14.59 -1.99 4.92
CA ASP A 52 15.86 -2.66 4.60
C ASP A 52 15.78 -3.47 3.28
N ARG A 53 15.02 -2.97 2.30
CA ARG A 53 14.87 -3.65 1.02
C ARG A 53 16.12 -3.49 0.17
N LYS A 54 16.62 -4.58 -0.38
CA LYS A 54 17.71 -4.60 -1.38
C LYS A 54 17.13 -4.72 -2.79
N ASN A 55 17.80 -4.09 -3.77
CA ASN A 55 17.40 -4.14 -5.17
C ASN A 55 17.18 -5.58 -5.66
N GLY A 56 16.13 -5.81 -6.41
CA GLY A 56 15.75 -7.12 -6.93
C GLY A 56 15.22 -8.11 -5.89
N LYS A 57 15.14 -7.72 -4.61
CA LYS A 57 14.63 -8.58 -3.53
C LYS A 57 13.24 -8.12 -3.06
N GLY A 58 12.43 -9.07 -2.63
CA GLY A 58 11.17 -8.78 -1.96
C GLY A 58 11.37 -8.09 -0.61
N THR A 59 10.37 -7.33 -0.17
CA THR A 59 10.41 -6.65 1.13
C THR A 59 10.00 -7.62 2.24
N LYS A 60 10.86 -7.80 3.23
CA LYS A 60 10.61 -8.68 4.37
C LYS A 60 9.97 -7.91 5.54
N ARG A 61 9.21 -8.62 6.38
CA ARG A 61 8.63 -8.10 7.64
C ARG A 61 7.79 -6.82 7.47
N VAL A 62 7.15 -6.67 6.32
CA VAL A 62 6.35 -5.48 5.99
C VAL A 62 5.31 -5.17 7.08
N ARG A 63 4.57 -6.19 7.52
CA ARG A 63 3.53 -6.02 8.54
C ARG A 63 4.07 -5.44 9.86
N VAL A 64 5.16 -6.01 10.36
CA VAL A 64 5.79 -5.56 11.62
C VAL A 64 6.32 -4.14 11.46
N LYS A 65 7.05 -3.87 10.37
CA LYS A 65 7.59 -2.53 10.10
C LYS A 65 6.50 -1.48 9.97
N PHE A 66 5.38 -1.78 9.30
CA PHE A 66 4.24 -0.85 9.24
C PHE A 66 3.62 -0.57 10.61
N GLN A 67 3.54 -1.57 11.49
CA GLN A 67 3.07 -1.36 12.86
C GLN A 67 4.01 -0.45 13.64
N GLU A 68 5.32 -0.59 13.46
CA GLU A 68 6.33 0.29 14.06
C GLU A 68 6.24 1.72 13.50
N LEU A 69 6.04 1.85 12.19
CA LEU A 69 6.01 3.14 11.49
C LEU A 69 4.71 3.93 11.66
N GLN A 70 3.64 3.33 12.17
CA GLN A 70 2.33 4.01 12.28
C GLN A 70 2.32 5.25 13.19
N LYS A 71 3.37 5.45 14.00
CA LYS A 71 3.53 6.62 14.89
C LYS A 71 4.25 7.77 14.21
N GLU A 72 4.82 7.54 13.04
CA GLU A 72 5.63 8.51 12.31
C GLU A 72 4.82 9.21 11.22
N VAL A 73 5.22 10.42 10.89
CA VAL A 73 4.77 11.15 9.70
C VAL A 73 5.94 11.18 8.72
N PHE A 74 5.70 10.72 7.50
CA PHE A 74 6.72 10.67 6.46
C PHE A 74 6.63 11.89 5.57
N ASN A 75 7.78 12.49 5.27
CA ASN A 75 7.89 13.62 4.35
C ASN A 75 8.46 13.14 3.03
N PHE A 76 7.73 13.37 1.95
CA PHE A 76 8.18 13.12 0.58
C PHE A 76 8.39 14.46 -0.11
N GLN A 77 9.60 14.67 -0.63
CA GLN A 77 9.92 15.87 -1.39
C GLN A 77 9.29 15.83 -2.78
N PRO A 78 8.81 16.97 -3.31
CA PRO A 78 8.38 17.06 -4.70
C PRO A 78 9.52 16.74 -5.66
N GLU A 79 9.23 16.01 -6.74
CA GLU A 79 10.23 15.74 -7.76
C GLU A 79 10.65 17.02 -8.48
N GLY A 80 11.95 17.18 -8.69
CA GLY A 80 12.53 18.23 -9.53
C GLY A 80 12.75 19.57 -8.85
N GLN A 81 12.48 19.74 -7.57
CA GLN A 81 12.85 20.93 -6.81
C GLN A 81 14.05 20.65 -5.88
N LEU A 82 15.23 20.98 -6.37
CA LEU A 82 16.40 21.27 -5.53
C LEU A 82 16.23 22.68 -4.92
N ASP A 83 15.15 22.91 -4.20
CA ASP A 83 14.98 24.14 -3.43
C ASP A 83 15.54 23.92 -2.04
N LEU A 84 16.81 24.34 -1.87
CA LEU A 84 17.51 24.34 -0.58
C LEU A 84 16.83 25.20 0.52
N PHE A 85 15.69 25.83 0.21
CA PHE A 85 15.03 26.80 1.09
C PHE A 85 13.51 26.63 1.26
N SER A 86 12.87 25.61 0.68
CA SER A 86 11.44 25.41 0.91
C SER A 86 11.18 24.54 2.15
N GLU A 87 11.04 25.17 3.28
CA GLU A 87 10.58 24.51 4.52
C GLU A 87 9.14 23.95 4.41
N ASN A 88 8.42 24.16 3.30
CA ASN A 88 6.97 24.00 3.20
C ASN A 88 6.45 23.22 1.98
N GLY A 89 7.27 22.43 1.27
CA GLY A 89 6.85 21.84 -0.01
C GLY A 89 6.69 20.32 -0.06
N GLY A 90 6.91 19.59 1.02
CA GLY A 90 6.87 18.13 1.03
C GLY A 90 5.47 17.57 1.33
N LYS A 91 5.12 16.46 0.67
CA LYS A 91 3.92 15.69 0.97
C LYS A 91 4.11 14.93 2.28
N GLN A 92 3.22 15.14 3.24
CA GLN A 92 3.23 14.47 4.54
C GLN A 92 2.27 13.28 4.54
N ILE A 93 2.77 12.11 4.84
CA ILE A 93 2.00 10.86 4.85
C ILE A 93 2.02 10.24 6.24
N LYS A 94 0.85 9.85 6.72
CA LYS A 94 0.67 9.05 7.93
C LYS A 94 0.02 7.72 7.59
N VAL A 95 0.60 6.65 8.13
CA VAL A 95 0.08 5.29 7.97
C VAL A 95 -0.49 4.80 9.29
N LYS A 96 -1.71 4.24 9.28
CA LYS A 96 -2.36 3.66 10.44
C LYS A 96 -2.71 2.21 10.18
N HIS A 97 -2.22 1.30 11.01
CA HIS A 97 -2.65 -0.08 11.02
C HIS A 97 -4.12 -0.19 11.44
N ILE A 98 -4.93 -0.89 10.67
CA ILE A 98 -6.37 -1.05 10.94
C ILE A 98 -6.77 -2.49 11.28
N GLY A 99 -5.91 -3.46 11.06
CA GLY A 99 -6.12 -4.83 11.51
C GLY A 99 -5.27 -5.86 10.81
N ASP A 100 -5.22 -7.03 11.45
CA ASP A 100 -4.57 -8.25 10.97
C ASP A 100 -5.57 -9.39 10.92
N THR A 101 -5.34 -10.36 10.03
CA THR A 101 -6.00 -11.65 10.10
C THR A 101 -5.31 -12.50 11.16
N PRO A 102 -6.02 -12.98 12.18
CA PRO A 102 -5.48 -13.97 13.11
C PRO A 102 -5.04 -15.22 12.36
N LYS A 103 -4.02 -15.92 12.86
CA LYS A 103 -3.51 -17.19 12.29
C LYS A 103 -4.60 -18.26 12.14
N SER A 104 -5.73 -18.11 12.81
CA SER A 104 -6.92 -18.97 12.75
C SER A 104 -7.96 -18.58 11.69
N GLY A 105 -7.62 -17.71 10.75
CA GLY A 105 -8.48 -17.40 9.59
C GLY A 105 -9.54 -16.32 9.79
N GLY A 106 -9.42 -15.45 10.78
CA GLY A 106 -10.31 -14.30 10.92
C GLY A 106 -9.56 -12.97 10.96
N THR A 107 -10.09 -11.95 10.32
CA THR A 107 -9.54 -10.59 10.35
C THR A 107 -10.31 -9.71 11.30
N LEU A 108 -9.66 -9.09 12.28
CA LEU A 108 -10.22 -8.06 13.14
C LEU A 108 -9.82 -6.70 12.58
N ILE A 109 -10.54 -6.19 11.60
CA ILE A 109 -10.22 -4.87 10.97
C ILE A 109 -10.89 -3.71 11.69
N ASN A 110 -11.83 -3.95 12.60
CA ASN A 110 -12.43 -2.86 13.36
C ASN A 110 -12.91 -3.32 14.73
N LYS A 111 -12.44 -2.67 15.80
CA LYS A 111 -12.89 -2.93 17.17
C LYS A 111 -14.39 -2.69 17.39
N LYS A 112 -15.07 -1.95 16.51
CA LYS A 112 -16.54 -1.77 16.56
C LYS A 112 -17.34 -3.04 16.24
N TYR A 113 -16.70 -4.04 15.63
CA TYR A 113 -17.33 -5.32 15.29
C TYR A 113 -16.81 -6.46 16.17
N THR A 114 -16.68 -6.20 17.47
CA THR A 114 -16.05 -7.09 18.45
C THR A 114 -16.73 -8.45 18.64
N HIS A 115 -17.90 -8.70 18.02
CA HIS A 115 -18.64 -9.94 18.21
C HIS A 115 -18.60 -10.92 17.04
N LYS A 116 -18.02 -10.54 15.89
CA LYS A 116 -17.82 -11.46 14.76
C LYS A 116 -16.42 -11.31 14.19
N LYS A 117 -15.66 -12.40 14.22
CA LYS A 117 -14.42 -12.52 13.46
C LYS A 117 -14.79 -12.51 11.98
N VAL A 118 -14.55 -11.42 11.27
CA VAL A 118 -14.82 -11.33 9.84
C VAL A 118 -13.49 -11.47 9.12
N ALA A 119 -13.33 -12.55 8.36
CA ALA A 119 -12.23 -12.69 7.41
C ALA A 119 -12.56 -11.85 6.18
N TYR A 120 -11.76 -10.83 5.91
CA TYR A 120 -11.88 -10.08 4.67
C TYR A 120 -11.06 -10.75 3.56
N THR A 121 -11.69 -10.97 2.42
CA THR A 121 -10.99 -11.11 1.16
C THR A 121 -10.75 -9.72 0.58
N VAL A 122 -9.87 -9.60 -0.40
CA VAL A 122 -9.66 -8.31 -1.10
C VAL A 122 -10.99 -7.74 -1.60
N LYS A 123 -11.85 -8.60 -2.20
CA LYS A 123 -13.18 -8.19 -2.67
C LYS A 123 -14.05 -7.62 -1.55
N THR A 124 -14.25 -8.35 -0.47
CA THR A 124 -15.12 -7.91 0.63
C THR A 124 -14.53 -6.71 1.38
N PHE A 125 -13.20 -6.57 1.38
CA PHE A 125 -12.55 -5.36 1.87
C PHE A 125 -12.93 -4.13 1.04
N MET A 126 -12.81 -4.22 -0.29
CA MET A 126 -13.17 -3.13 -1.21
C MET A 126 -14.64 -2.73 -1.09
N GLU A 127 -15.54 -3.71 -0.90
CA GLU A 127 -16.97 -3.48 -0.70
C GLU A 127 -17.28 -2.77 0.62
N SER A 128 -16.48 -3.05 1.67
CA SER A 128 -16.66 -2.47 3.00
C SER A 128 -15.96 -1.13 3.19
N PHE A 129 -14.82 -0.92 2.52
CA PHE A 129 -13.99 0.28 2.63
C PHE A 129 -14.00 1.07 1.31
N LYS A 130 -15.15 1.66 1.00
CA LYS A 130 -15.39 2.38 -0.27
C LYS A 130 -14.69 3.74 -0.35
N THR A 131 -14.16 4.25 0.76
CA THR A 131 -13.49 5.56 0.82
C THR A 131 -12.13 5.46 1.51
N GLY A 132 -11.18 6.24 1.06
CA GLY A 132 -9.83 6.30 1.61
C GLY A 132 -8.84 5.42 0.84
N THR A 133 -7.58 5.52 1.23
CA THR A 133 -6.46 4.79 0.63
C THR A 133 -5.91 3.78 1.63
N TYR A 134 -5.75 2.53 1.18
CA TYR A 134 -5.32 1.42 2.00
C TYR A 134 -4.24 0.61 1.29
N ILE A 135 -3.19 0.25 2.02
CA ILE A 135 -2.24 -0.79 1.62
C ILE A 135 -2.73 -2.09 2.22
N LEU A 136 -2.94 -3.09 1.39
CA LEU A 136 -3.37 -4.43 1.78
C LEU A 136 -2.22 -5.40 1.59
N LEU A 137 -1.92 -6.15 2.64
CA LEU A 137 -0.99 -7.27 2.57
C LEU A 137 -1.79 -8.56 2.47
N VAL A 138 -1.52 -9.31 1.44
CA VAL A 138 -2.00 -10.68 1.22
C VAL A 138 -0.80 -11.61 1.21
N ARG A 139 -1.01 -12.92 1.19
CA ARG A 139 0.09 -13.88 1.18
C ARG A 139 1.07 -13.56 0.05
N GLU A 140 2.31 -13.26 0.41
CA GLU A 140 3.44 -12.99 -0.49
C GLU A 140 3.23 -11.82 -1.48
N HIS A 141 2.27 -10.91 -1.19
CA HIS A 141 1.98 -9.81 -2.09
C HIS A 141 1.42 -8.59 -1.35
N ALA A 142 1.66 -7.40 -1.91
CA ALA A 142 1.12 -6.13 -1.45
C ALA A 142 0.38 -5.42 -2.58
N LEU A 143 -0.75 -4.83 -2.26
CA LEU A 143 -1.59 -4.11 -3.21
C LEU A 143 -2.29 -2.92 -2.55
N VAL A 144 -2.94 -2.08 -3.34
CA VAL A 144 -3.62 -0.87 -2.88
C VAL A 144 -5.11 -0.94 -3.18
N CYS A 145 -5.92 -0.53 -2.22
CA CYS A 145 -7.32 -0.19 -2.41
C CYS A 145 -7.49 1.32 -2.20
N LYS A 146 -7.89 2.05 -3.23
CA LYS A 146 -8.09 3.51 -3.19
C LYS A 146 -9.52 3.82 -3.62
N ASN A 147 -10.33 4.31 -2.68
CA ASN A 147 -11.74 4.63 -2.92
C ASN A 147 -12.53 3.47 -3.55
N GLY A 148 -12.33 2.26 -3.05
CA GLY A 148 -12.98 1.05 -3.58
C GLY A 148 -12.41 0.54 -4.90
N VAL A 149 -11.35 1.15 -5.42
CA VAL A 149 -10.64 0.68 -6.63
C VAL A 149 -9.39 -0.08 -6.22
N LEU A 150 -9.23 -1.29 -6.75
CA LEU A 150 -8.02 -2.08 -6.60
C LEU A 150 -6.94 -1.61 -7.56
N ILE A 151 -5.76 -1.33 -7.04
CA ILE A 151 -4.57 -0.95 -7.83
C ILE A 151 -3.51 -2.02 -7.60
N ASP A 152 -3.13 -2.73 -8.65
CA ASP A 152 -2.18 -3.82 -8.60
C ASP A 152 -1.53 -4.09 -9.97
N ASN A 153 -0.61 -5.05 -10.02
CA ASN A 153 0.17 -5.41 -11.20
C ASN A 153 -0.59 -6.27 -12.24
N GLY A 154 -1.88 -6.47 -12.09
CA GLY A 154 -2.71 -7.23 -13.01
C GLY A 154 -2.99 -8.68 -12.59
N ASP A 155 -2.14 -9.31 -11.80
CA ASP A 155 -2.34 -10.71 -11.35
C ASP A 155 -3.63 -10.89 -10.55
N MET A 156 -4.01 -9.88 -9.80
CA MET A 156 -5.22 -9.86 -8.98
C MET A 156 -6.50 -9.80 -9.83
N GLN A 157 -6.41 -9.35 -11.08
CA GLN A 157 -7.54 -9.26 -12.00
C GLN A 157 -8.17 -10.63 -12.32
N PHE A 158 -7.37 -11.69 -12.25
CA PHE A 158 -7.78 -13.05 -12.61
C PHE A 158 -8.16 -13.93 -11.40
N GLY A 159 -8.81 -13.35 -10.40
CA GLY A 159 -9.32 -14.08 -9.25
C GLY A 159 -8.56 -13.84 -7.95
N GLY A 160 -7.49 -13.06 -8.00
CA GLY A 160 -6.71 -12.69 -6.80
C GLY A 160 -7.51 -11.91 -5.77
N TYR A 161 -8.62 -11.26 -6.16
CA TYR A 161 -9.53 -10.55 -5.25
C TYR A 161 -10.23 -11.47 -4.22
N ARG A 162 -10.19 -12.79 -4.39
CA ARG A 162 -10.63 -13.78 -3.39
C ARG A 162 -9.58 -14.07 -2.32
N ARG A 163 -8.34 -13.59 -2.49
CA ARG A 163 -7.26 -13.82 -1.51
C ARG A 163 -7.59 -13.16 -0.18
N PRO A 164 -7.32 -13.84 0.95
CA PRO A 164 -7.50 -13.25 2.27
C PRO A 164 -6.57 -12.06 2.49
N VAL A 165 -7.10 -10.99 3.08
CA VAL A 165 -6.30 -9.85 3.54
C VAL A 165 -5.66 -10.24 4.87
N GLU A 166 -4.33 -10.33 4.91
CA GLU A 166 -3.58 -10.67 6.12
C GLU A 166 -3.39 -9.47 7.03
N SER A 167 -3.21 -8.28 6.44
CA SER A 167 -3.05 -7.02 7.18
C SER A 167 -3.48 -5.84 6.32
N ALA A 168 -4.02 -4.80 6.93
CA ALA A 168 -4.47 -3.61 6.25
C ALA A 168 -4.00 -2.34 6.97
N PHE A 169 -3.55 -1.36 6.18
CA PHE A 169 -3.05 -0.07 6.65
C PHE A 169 -3.75 1.06 5.91
N ARG A 170 -4.32 1.98 6.67
CA ARG A 170 -4.88 3.21 6.12
C ARG A 170 -3.78 4.24 5.94
N VAL A 171 -3.74 4.83 4.76
CA VAL A 171 -2.84 5.93 4.40
C VAL A 171 -3.64 7.21 4.39
N LYS A 172 -3.12 8.25 5.04
CA LYS A 172 -3.67 9.60 5.03
C LYS A 172 -2.57 10.58 4.64
N GLU A 173 -2.94 11.54 3.82
CA GLU A 173 -2.15 12.74 3.64
C GLU A 173 -2.45 13.68 4.80
N GLU A 174 -1.43 14.10 5.52
CA GLU A 174 -1.55 15.12 6.56
C GLU A 174 -1.41 16.49 5.89
N VAL A 175 -2.44 17.29 6.00
CA VAL A 175 -2.41 18.69 5.56
C VAL A 175 -1.89 19.51 6.74
N LYS A 176 -0.85 20.33 6.48
CA LYS A 176 -0.34 21.31 7.46
C LYS A 176 -1.33 22.45 7.62
#